data_6eba6ab340bec491cd22a9982a6a2c11
#
_entry.id   6eba6ab340bec491cd22a9982a6a2c11
#
_cell.length_a   1.000
_cell.length_b   1.000
_cell.length_c   1.000
_cell.angle_alpha   90.00
_cell.angle_beta   90.00
_cell.angle_gamma   90.00
#
_symmetry.space_group_name_H-M   'P 1'
#
loop_
_entity.id
_entity.type
_entity.pdbx_description
1 polymer ?
#
loop_
_entity_poly.entity_id
_entity_poly.type
_entity_poly.pdbx_seq_one_letter_code
_entity_poly.pdbx_strand_id
1 'polypeptide(L)'
;MSARDRIFLETTRRFAPPRLAEDDVRIALGLAQVDPGKPVADLGCGYGRHLRALVEQGHTHPLGIDRSALLIAEAQAHAPGARLIRGDLRSLPLHAGSLAAAFCFYSSMFLGAEHDALVALRECARTLRPGGALVLTTDNPVRLAARPRSRFEEEVPGLGRVVEESTFDARQVVDRVTKTVQTPAGEKLSATFVIRYYLPPSLAALARAAGLVFRRLEPDAPLTESTPQLIALLEKVQDDG
;
A
#
# COMPACT_ATOMS: atom_id res chain seq x y z
N MET A 1 -20.69 0.22 -9.32
CA MET A 1 -19.40 -0.47 -9.06
C MET A 1 -18.35 0.16 -9.95
N SER A 2 -17.20 0.61 -9.41
CA SER A 2 -16.15 1.24 -10.20
C SER A 2 -15.39 0.19 -11.04
N ALA A 3 -15.19 0.46 -12.33
CA ALA A 3 -14.34 -0.38 -13.20
C ALA A 3 -12.92 -0.52 -12.63
N ARG A 4 -12.41 0.54 -12.02
CA ARG A 4 -11.10 0.57 -11.36
C ARG A 4 -11.00 -0.46 -10.23
N ASP A 5 -12.00 -0.52 -9.34
CA ASP A 5 -12.00 -1.44 -8.19
C ASP A 5 -12.11 -2.89 -8.66
N ARG A 6 -12.95 -3.15 -9.69
CA ARG A 6 -13.10 -4.47 -10.29
C ARG A 6 -11.80 -4.94 -10.94
N ILE A 7 -11.16 -4.11 -11.75
CA ILE A 7 -9.88 -4.43 -12.39
C ILE A 7 -8.81 -4.70 -11.32
N PHE A 8 -8.71 -3.83 -10.30
CA PHE A 8 -7.76 -4.03 -9.22
C PHE A 8 -7.95 -5.39 -8.53
N LEU A 9 -9.18 -5.70 -8.14
CA LEU A 9 -9.52 -6.95 -7.46
C LEU A 9 -9.13 -8.17 -8.31
N GLU A 10 -9.61 -8.21 -9.55
CA GLU A 10 -9.44 -9.35 -10.44
C GLU A 10 -7.97 -9.60 -10.81
N THR A 11 -7.21 -8.54 -11.06
CA THR A 11 -5.79 -8.67 -11.41
C THR A 11 -4.94 -8.98 -10.19
N THR A 12 -5.17 -8.30 -9.04
CA THR A 12 -4.34 -8.50 -7.85
C THR A 12 -4.50 -9.89 -7.28
N ARG A 13 -5.70 -10.47 -7.26
CA ARG A 13 -5.92 -11.84 -6.80
C ARG A 13 -5.13 -12.88 -7.59
N ARG A 14 -4.90 -12.62 -8.87
CA ARG A 14 -4.22 -13.57 -9.76
C ARG A 14 -2.72 -13.40 -9.79
N PHE A 15 -2.25 -12.16 -9.76
CA PHE A 15 -0.82 -11.85 -9.91
C PHE A 15 -0.08 -11.64 -8.60
N ALA A 16 -0.77 -11.60 -7.45
CA ALA A 16 -0.17 -11.48 -6.14
C ALA A 16 -0.49 -12.72 -5.27
N PRO A 17 0.37 -13.74 -5.28
CA PRO A 17 0.15 -14.96 -4.52
C PRO A 17 0.13 -14.68 -3.01
N PRO A 18 -0.60 -15.50 -2.21
CA PRO A 18 -0.71 -15.31 -0.74
C PRO A 18 0.63 -15.21 -0.03
N ARG A 19 1.62 -16.04 -0.40
CA ARG A 19 2.96 -16.04 0.17
C ARG A 19 3.64 -14.67 0.11
N LEU A 20 3.38 -13.89 -0.93
CA LEU A 20 3.93 -12.54 -1.03
C LEU A 20 3.42 -11.64 0.10
N ALA A 21 2.13 -11.72 0.44
CA ALA A 21 1.57 -10.96 1.55
C ALA A 21 2.09 -11.43 2.92
N GLU A 22 2.33 -12.73 3.09
CA GLU A 22 2.93 -13.30 4.30
C GLU A 22 4.34 -12.79 4.52
N ASP A 23 5.18 -12.76 3.47
CA ASP A 23 6.54 -12.22 3.51
C ASP A 23 6.55 -10.71 3.79
N ASP A 24 5.68 -9.95 3.12
CA ASP A 24 5.53 -8.51 3.35
C ASP A 24 5.19 -8.19 4.81
N VAL A 25 4.20 -8.90 5.36
CA VAL A 25 3.75 -8.71 6.75
C VAL A 25 4.84 -9.12 7.74
N ARG A 26 5.51 -10.24 7.52
CA ARG A 26 6.61 -10.68 8.37
C ARG A 26 7.74 -9.65 8.44
N ILE A 27 8.14 -9.07 7.32
CA ILE A 27 9.15 -8.02 7.26
C ILE A 27 8.64 -6.76 7.97
N ALA A 28 7.42 -6.33 7.68
CA ALA A 28 6.83 -5.12 8.25
C ALA A 28 6.68 -5.21 9.79
N LEU A 29 6.26 -6.36 10.33
CA LEU A 29 6.18 -6.61 11.77
C LEU A 29 7.56 -6.61 12.41
N GLY A 30 8.56 -7.21 11.76
CA GLY A 30 9.95 -7.20 12.21
C GLY A 30 10.53 -5.79 12.30
N LEU A 31 10.17 -4.90 11.38
CA LEU A 31 10.57 -3.48 11.41
C LEU A 31 9.81 -2.70 12.48
N ALA A 32 8.49 -2.87 12.56
CA ALA A 32 7.64 -2.13 13.50
C ALA A 32 7.81 -2.58 14.96
N GLN A 33 8.33 -3.78 15.21
CA GLN A 33 8.51 -4.37 16.54
C GLN A 33 7.26 -4.22 17.42
N VAL A 34 6.10 -4.55 16.85
CA VAL A 34 4.80 -4.41 17.53
C VAL A 34 4.27 -5.76 17.99
N ASP A 35 3.85 -5.84 19.23
CA ASP A 35 3.28 -7.06 19.83
C ASP A 35 1.90 -7.39 19.21
N PRO A 36 1.55 -8.68 19.07
CA PRO A 36 0.28 -9.11 18.47
C PRO A 36 -0.99 -8.56 19.14
N GLY A 37 -0.95 -8.27 20.45
CA GLY A 37 -2.07 -7.70 21.20
C GLY A 37 -2.25 -6.20 21.06
N LYS A 38 -1.35 -5.49 20.34
CA LYS A 38 -1.45 -4.04 20.16
C LYS A 38 -2.30 -3.69 18.94
N PRO A 39 -3.00 -2.53 18.97
CA PRO A 39 -3.80 -2.06 17.85
C PRO A 39 -2.94 -1.77 16.62
N VAL A 40 -3.22 -2.44 15.50
CA VAL A 40 -2.55 -2.23 14.21
C VAL A 40 -3.56 -2.01 13.09
N ALA A 41 -3.16 -1.30 12.05
CA ALA A 41 -4.00 -1.07 10.87
C ALA A 41 -3.25 -1.31 9.57
N ASP A 42 -3.94 -1.90 8.57
CA ASP A 42 -3.54 -1.95 7.16
C ASP A 42 -4.30 -0.84 6.41
N LEU A 43 -3.58 0.15 5.93
CA LEU A 43 -4.08 1.36 5.29
C LEU A 43 -4.07 1.22 3.77
N GLY A 44 -5.26 1.18 3.16
CA GLY A 44 -5.44 0.77 1.79
C GLY A 44 -5.45 -0.75 1.65
N CYS A 45 -6.16 -1.43 2.55
CA CYS A 45 -6.11 -2.88 2.73
C CYS A 45 -6.62 -3.70 1.52
N GLY A 46 -7.28 -3.06 0.56
CA GLY A 46 -7.85 -3.73 -0.59
C GLY A 46 -8.79 -4.86 -0.18
N TYR A 47 -8.65 -6.03 -0.81
CA TYR A 47 -9.46 -7.21 -0.48
C TYR A 47 -8.91 -8.02 0.73
N GLY A 48 -7.97 -7.46 1.51
CA GLY A 48 -7.58 -7.99 2.82
C GLY A 48 -6.48 -9.06 2.83
N ARG A 49 -5.64 -9.18 1.78
CA ARG A 49 -4.58 -10.21 1.74
C ARG A 49 -3.55 -10.05 2.87
N HIS A 50 -3.12 -8.82 3.15
CA HIS A 50 -2.19 -8.54 4.26
C HIS A 50 -2.89 -8.60 5.62
N LEU A 51 -4.17 -8.23 5.70
CA LEU A 51 -4.97 -8.42 6.93
C LEU A 51 -5.06 -9.89 7.33
N ARG A 52 -5.28 -10.77 6.36
CA ARG A 52 -5.26 -12.22 6.58
C ARG A 52 -3.92 -12.66 7.13
N ALA A 53 -2.82 -12.23 6.52
CA ALA A 53 -1.48 -12.54 6.99
C ALA A 53 -1.20 -11.98 8.40
N LEU A 54 -1.69 -10.77 8.75
CA LEU A 54 -1.62 -10.23 10.11
C LEU A 54 -2.34 -11.11 11.14
N VAL A 55 -3.55 -11.61 10.80
CA VAL A 55 -4.30 -12.54 11.65
C VAL A 55 -3.54 -13.86 11.84
N GLU A 56 -2.98 -14.41 10.77
CA GLU A 56 -2.17 -15.64 10.79
C GLU A 56 -0.87 -15.48 11.59
N GLN A 57 -0.32 -14.26 11.69
CA GLN A 57 0.80 -13.90 12.56
C GLN A 57 0.39 -13.61 14.02
N GLY A 58 -0.87 -13.85 14.38
CA GLY A 58 -1.39 -13.76 15.73
C GLY A 58 -1.92 -12.39 16.15
N HIS A 59 -1.98 -11.39 15.25
CA HIS A 59 -2.61 -10.12 15.58
C HIS A 59 -4.11 -10.28 15.74
N THR A 60 -4.62 -9.90 16.91
CA THR A 60 -6.06 -9.99 17.21
C THR A 60 -6.79 -8.79 16.66
N HIS A 61 -7.71 -9.04 15.71
CA HIS A 61 -8.57 -8.02 15.10
C HIS A 61 -7.81 -6.83 14.48
N PRO A 62 -6.80 -7.06 13.59
CA PRO A 62 -6.17 -5.97 12.88
C PRO A 62 -7.22 -5.18 12.10
N LEU A 63 -7.02 -3.86 12.00
CA LEU A 63 -7.97 -2.98 11.34
C LEU A 63 -7.60 -2.80 9.87
N GLY A 64 -8.55 -3.01 8.96
CA GLY A 64 -8.40 -2.71 7.54
C GLY A 64 -9.17 -1.46 7.16
N ILE A 65 -8.54 -0.54 6.44
CA ILE A 65 -9.19 0.65 5.92
C ILE A 65 -8.99 0.72 4.41
N ASP A 66 -10.08 0.83 3.66
CA ASP A 66 -10.06 1.08 2.21
C ASP A 66 -11.27 1.94 1.81
N ARG A 67 -11.11 2.75 0.77
CA ARG A 67 -12.20 3.61 0.26
C ARG A 67 -13.23 2.86 -0.57
N SER A 68 -12.85 1.74 -1.15
CA SER A 68 -13.68 0.94 -2.04
C SER A 68 -14.64 0.04 -1.26
N ALA A 69 -15.94 0.26 -1.41
CA ALA A 69 -16.95 -0.61 -0.81
C ALA A 69 -16.86 -2.05 -1.33
N LEU A 70 -16.46 -2.24 -2.61
CA LEU A 70 -16.26 -3.57 -3.19
C LEU A 70 -15.13 -4.29 -2.49
N LEU A 71 -13.97 -3.63 -2.34
CA LEU A 71 -12.79 -4.26 -1.74
C LEU A 71 -13.02 -4.58 -0.27
N ILE A 72 -13.70 -3.71 0.48
CA ILE A 72 -14.09 -3.98 1.88
C ILE A 72 -15.03 -5.19 1.98
N ALA A 73 -16.01 -5.31 1.08
CA ALA A 73 -16.89 -6.49 1.06
C ALA A 73 -16.13 -7.79 0.80
N GLU A 74 -15.16 -7.76 -0.11
CA GLU A 74 -14.29 -8.89 -0.41
C GLU A 74 -13.33 -9.21 0.76
N ALA A 75 -12.81 -8.19 1.43
CA ALA A 75 -11.95 -8.35 2.59
C ALA A 75 -12.69 -9.02 3.76
N GLN A 76 -14.00 -8.79 3.93
CA GLN A 76 -14.82 -9.43 4.95
C GLN A 76 -14.81 -10.96 4.84
N ALA A 77 -14.84 -11.47 3.62
CA ALA A 77 -14.77 -12.91 3.37
C ALA A 77 -13.33 -13.45 3.43
N HIS A 78 -12.35 -12.64 3.01
CA HIS A 78 -10.97 -13.08 2.87
C HIS A 78 -10.16 -13.04 4.18
N ALA A 79 -10.48 -12.10 5.09
CA ALA A 79 -9.83 -11.91 6.38
C ALA A 79 -10.85 -11.82 7.53
N PRO A 80 -11.57 -12.92 7.86
CA PRO A 80 -12.70 -12.88 8.81
C PRO A 80 -12.31 -12.48 10.24
N GLY A 81 -11.03 -12.59 10.61
CA GLY A 81 -10.51 -12.14 11.91
C GLY A 81 -10.20 -10.65 12.00
N ALA A 82 -10.30 -9.89 10.90
CA ALA A 82 -10.01 -8.46 10.87
C ALA A 82 -11.26 -7.61 11.12
N ARG A 83 -11.04 -6.37 11.57
CA ARG A 83 -12.07 -5.32 11.58
C ARG A 83 -11.92 -4.47 10.33
N LEU A 84 -13.04 -4.11 9.69
CA LEU A 84 -13.01 -3.40 8.42
C LEU A 84 -13.79 -2.11 8.50
N ILE A 85 -13.20 -1.03 7.98
CA ILE A 85 -13.83 0.28 7.89
C ILE A 85 -13.66 0.81 6.46
N ARG A 86 -14.74 1.24 5.85
CA ARG A 86 -14.66 2.02 4.63
C ARG A 86 -14.25 3.45 4.98
N GLY A 87 -13.07 3.90 4.48
CA GLY A 87 -12.53 5.22 4.80
C GLY A 87 -11.52 5.72 3.78
N ASP A 88 -11.29 7.03 3.80
CA ASP A 88 -10.25 7.68 3.00
C ASP A 88 -9.00 7.88 3.86
N LEU A 89 -7.81 7.56 3.34
CA LEU A 89 -6.55 7.71 4.06
C LEU A 89 -6.24 9.18 4.40
N ARG A 90 -6.85 10.13 3.70
CA ARG A 90 -6.72 11.57 3.93
C ARG A 90 -7.59 12.08 5.08
N SER A 91 -8.48 11.23 5.61
CA SER A 91 -9.34 11.53 6.76
C SER A 91 -9.70 10.21 7.44
N LEU A 92 -8.77 9.69 8.24
CA LEU A 92 -8.93 8.40 8.89
C LEU A 92 -10.00 8.46 9.98
N PRO A 93 -11.00 7.55 9.97
CA PRO A 93 -12.07 7.51 10.97
C PRO A 93 -11.57 6.87 12.28
N LEU A 94 -10.45 7.34 12.80
CA LEU A 94 -9.77 6.84 13.99
C LEU A 94 -9.43 7.97 14.94
N HIS A 95 -9.42 7.68 16.24
CA HIS A 95 -8.95 8.62 17.25
C HIS A 95 -7.44 8.85 17.16
N ALA A 96 -7.00 10.03 17.57
CA ALA A 96 -5.57 10.32 17.72
C ALA A 96 -4.93 9.35 18.71
N GLY A 97 -3.72 8.89 18.39
CA GLY A 97 -2.95 8.01 19.28
C GLY A 97 -3.53 6.59 19.47
N SER A 98 -4.48 6.16 18.64
CA SER A 98 -5.17 4.87 18.80
C SER A 98 -4.39 3.66 18.26
N LEU A 99 -3.38 3.86 17.41
CA LEU A 99 -2.60 2.80 16.80
C LEU A 99 -1.20 2.67 17.36
N ALA A 100 -0.74 1.45 17.57
CA ALA A 100 0.65 1.13 17.88
C ALA A 100 1.50 1.06 16.61
N ALA A 101 0.93 0.51 15.53
CA ALA A 101 1.54 0.52 14.21
C ALA A 101 0.49 0.64 13.09
N ALA A 102 0.90 1.19 11.97
CA ALA A 102 0.16 1.20 10.73
C ALA A 102 1.04 0.65 9.60
N PHE A 103 0.42 -0.06 8.68
CA PHE A 103 1.05 -0.61 7.48
C PHE A 103 0.38 -0.03 6.25
N CYS A 104 1.15 0.27 5.21
CA CYS A 104 0.61 0.67 3.92
C CYS A 104 1.42 -0.01 2.82
N PHE A 105 0.86 -1.03 2.23
CA PHE A 105 1.54 -1.85 1.24
C PHE A 105 1.28 -1.36 -0.19
N TYR A 106 2.29 -1.52 -1.05
CA TYR A 106 2.20 -1.28 -2.50
C TYR A 106 1.69 0.11 -2.89
N SER A 107 2.31 1.14 -2.32
CA SER A 107 2.09 2.54 -2.68
C SER A 107 0.64 3.04 -2.55
N SER A 108 -0.24 2.35 -1.81
CA SER A 108 -1.66 2.74 -1.66
C SER A 108 -1.83 4.18 -1.18
N MET A 109 -0.91 4.67 -0.35
CA MET A 109 -0.88 6.06 0.16
C MET A 109 -0.49 7.09 -0.90
N PHE A 110 0.17 6.66 -1.97
CA PHE A 110 0.76 7.55 -2.99
C PHE A 110 -0.03 7.55 -4.30
N LEU A 111 -1.29 7.12 -4.26
CA LEU A 111 -2.21 7.17 -5.39
C LEU A 111 -2.84 8.56 -5.50
N GLY A 112 -2.47 9.31 -6.55
CA GLY A 112 -3.07 10.61 -6.84
C GLY A 112 -2.09 11.79 -6.79
N ALA A 113 -2.54 12.93 -6.26
CA ALA A 113 -1.74 14.15 -6.20
C ALA A 113 -0.72 14.13 -5.05
N GLU A 114 0.35 14.92 -5.18
CA GLU A 114 1.38 15.04 -4.13
C GLU A 114 0.82 15.54 -2.79
N HIS A 115 -0.09 16.50 -2.87
CA HIS A 115 -0.77 17.01 -1.68
C HIS A 115 -1.52 15.91 -0.92
N ASP A 116 -2.15 14.97 -1.62
CA ASP A 116 -2.89 13.86 -1.01
C ASP A 116 -1.97 12.96 -0.16
N ALA A 117 -0.74 12.72 -0.62
CA ALA A 117 0.26 11.94 0.12
C ALA A 117 0.63 12.58 1.45
N LEU A 118 0.87 13.90 1.46
CA LEU A 118 1.16 14.62 2.71
C LEU A 118 -0.02 14.60 3.68
N VAL A 119 -1.24 14.80 3.19
CA VAL A 119 -2.45 14.75 4.03
C VAL A 119 -2.63 13.35 4.61
N ALA A 120 -2.46 12.29 3.83
CA ALA A 120 -2.57 10.91 4.30
C ALA A 120 -1.48 10.57 5.34
N LEU A 121 -0.24 11.01 5.15
CA LEU A 121 0.82 10.83 6.14
C LEU A 121 0.55 11.58 7.44
N ARG A 122 -0.03 12.80 7.39
CA ARG A 122 -0.45 13.55 8.60
C ARG A 122 -1.55 12.83 9.36
N GLU A 123 -2.53 12.27 8.67
CA GLU A 123 -3.57 11.45 9.28
C GLU A 123 -3.00 10.17 9.91
N CYS A 124 -2.04 9.53 9.26
CA CYS A 124 -1.28 8.43 9.86
C CYS A 124 -0.59 8.87 11.15
N ALA A 125 0.20 9.96 11.10
CA ALA A 125 0.89 10.50 12.27
C ALA A 125 -0.09 10.85 13.41
N ARG A 126 -1.25 11.41 13.09
CA ARG A 126 -2.29 11.71 14.07
C ARG A 126 -2.79 10.46 14.79
N THR A 127 -3.06 9.39 14.03
CA THR A 127 -3.63 8.14 14.57
C THR A 127 -2.63 7.26 15.29
N LEU A 128 -1.35 7.36 15.00
CA LEU A 128 -0.29 6.68 15.73
C LEU A 128 -0.11 7.29 17.13
N ARG A 129 0.13 6.43 18.12
CA ARG A 129 0.61 6.87 19.46
C ARG A 129 2.03 7.41 19.35
N PRO A 130 2.53 8.22 20.31
CA PRO A 130 3.95 8.57 20.40
C PRO A 130 4.81 7.30 20.36
N GLY A 131 5.88 7.29 19.54
CA GLY A 131 6.71 6.12 19.27
C GLY A 131 6.03 5.02 18.43
N GLY A 132 4.84 5.26 17.92
CA GLY A 132 4.16 4.33 17.01
C GLY A 132 4.78 4.31 15.62
N ALA A 133 4.76 3.13 14.97
CA ALA A 133 5.42 2.88 13.70
C ALA A 133 4.47 2.95 12.50
N LEU A 134 4.93 3.54 11.39
CA LEU A 134 4.33 3.38 10.07
C LEU A 134 5.33 2.66 9.16
N VAL A 135 4.95 1.51 8.63
CA VAL A 135 5.73 0.80 7.61
C VAL A 135 5.07 0.97 6.25
N LEU A 136 5.82 1.51 5.30
CA LEU A 136 5.40 1.73 3.92
C LEU A 136 6.16 0.80 2.98
N THR A 137 5.47 0.16 2.03
CA THR A 137 6.13 -0.49 0.91
C THR A 137 5.80 0.21 -0.40
N THR A 138 6.79 0.38 -1.27
CA THR A 138 6.65 1.06 -2.56
C THR A 138 7.65 0.49 -3.56
N ASP A 139 7.37 0.62 -4.85
CA ASP A 139 8.36 0.27 -5.87
C ASP A 139 9.56 1.22 -5.85
N ASN A 140 10.66 0.72 -6.38
CA ASN A 140 11.90 1.48 -6.49
C ASN A 140 11.87 2.41 -7.71
N PRO A 141 11.88 3.74 -7.54
CA PRO A 141 11.85 4.67 -8.65
C PRO A 141 13.11 4.61 -9.54
N VAL A 142 14.26 4.16 -9.04
CA VAL A 142 15.48 3.95 -9.84
C VAL A 142 15.26 2.82 -10.85
N ARG A 143 14.65 1.71 -10.41
CA ARG A 143 14.27 0.60 -11.30
C ARG A 143 13.26 1.03 -12.35
N LEU A 144 12.26 1.82 -11.96
CA LEU A 144 11.26 2.33 -12.90
C LEU A 144 11.88 3.28 -13.93
N ALA A 145 12.80 4.14 -13.51
CA ALA A 145 13.52 5.06 -14.41
C ALA A 145 14.41 4.34 -15.43
N ALA A 146 14.97 3.20 -15.07
CA ALA A 146 15.77 2.36 -15.99
C ALA A 146 14.90 1.70 -17.08
N ARG A 147 13.61 1.48 -16.79
CA ARG A 147 12.64 0.91 -17.73
C ARG A 147 11.35 1.73 -17.74
N PRO A 148 11.39 2.96 -18.31
CA PRO A 148 10.32 3.94 -18.17
C PRO A 148 9.04 3.57 -18.94
N ARG A 149 9.09 2.52 -19.72
CA ARG A 149 7.91 1.94 -20.40
C ARG A 149 7.95 0.43 -20.23
N SER A 150 6.83 -0.11 -19.79
CA SER A 150 6.63 -1.56 -19.71
C SER A 150 5.27 -1.93 -20.23
N ARG A 151 5.17 -3.14 -20.76
CA ARG A 151 3.91 -3.76 -21.17
C ARG A 151 3.94 -5.21 -20.73
N PHE A 152 2.90 -5.57 -20.01
CA PHE A 152 2.59 -6.94 -19.63
C PHE A 152 1.28 -7.34 -20.30
N GLU A 153 1.21 -8.56 -20.79
CA GLU A 153 0.00 -9.08 -21.41
C GLU A 153 -0.09 -10.57 -21.12
N GLU A 154 -1.26 -11.01 -20.66
CA GLU A 154 -1.52 -12.40 -20.33
C GLU A 154 -2.98 -12.77 -20.60
N GLU A 155 -3.21 -13.97 -21.13
CA GLU A 155 -4.53 -14.58 -21.21
C GLU A 155 -4.81 -15.35 -19.92
N VAL A 156 -5.75 -14.85 -19.11
CA VAL A 156 -6.04 -15.36 -17.77
C VAL A 156 -7.31 -16.21 -17.81
N PRO A 157 -7.24 -17.51 -17.47
CA PRO A 157 -8.41 -18.39 -17.48
C PRO A 157 -9.57 -17.83 -16.64
N GLY A 158 -10.75 -17.76 -17.26
CA GLY A 158 -11.98 -17.23 -16.62
C GLY A 158 -12.07 -15.72 -16.49
N LEU A 159 -11.00 -14.97 -16.79
CA LEU A 159 -11.01 -13.51 -16.80
C LEU A 159 -10.90 -12.95 -18.22
N GLY A 160 -10.09 -13.57 -19.07
CA GLY A 160 -9.77 -13.14 -20.42
C GLY A 160 -8.42 -12.45 -20.53
N ARG A 161 -8.26 -11.61 -21.54
CA ARG A 161 -6.99 -10.93 -21.85
C ARG A 161 -6.76 -9.76 -20.91
N VAL A 162 -5.67 -9.81 -20.15
CA VAL A 162 -5.20 -8.74 -19.27
C VAL A 162 -4.02 -8.05 -19.91
N VAL A 163 -4.10 -6.73 -20.05
CA VAL A 163 -3.01 -5.88 -20.54
C VAL A 163 -2.72 -4.83 -19.50
N GLU A 164 -1.46 -4.71 -19.11
CA GLU A 164 -0.95 -3.64 -18.25
C GLU A 164 0.13 -2.86 -19.01
N GLU A 165 -0.06 -1.56 -19.12
CA GLU A 165 0.89 -0.64 -19.74
C GLU A 165 1.29 0.42 -18.72
N SER A 166 2.60 0.57 -18.50
CA SER A 166 3.16 1.55 -17.59
C SER A 166 4.02 2.56 -18.35
N THR A 167 3.93 3.82 -17.92
CA THR A 167 4.81 4.90 -18.39
C THR A 167 5.26 5.73 -17.19
N PHE A 168 6.55 5.61 -16.87
CA PHE A 168 7.20 6.32 -15.77
C PHE A 168 7.81 7.64 -16.24
N ASP A 169 7.42 8.75 -15.62
CA ASP A 169 8.04 10.05 -15.77
C ASP A 169 9.11 10.25 -14.68
N ALA A 170 10.38 10.13 -15.05
CA ALA A 170 11.49 10.25 -14.11
C ALA A 170 11.69 11.68 -13.57
N ARG A 171 11.18 12.71 -14.23
CA ARG A 171 11.26 14.10 -13.74
C ARG A 171 10.24 14.36 -12.65
N GLN A 172 9.04 13.81 -12.80
CA GLN A 172 7.96 13.95 -11.82
C GLN A 172 7.95 12.82 -10.79
N VAL A 173 8.73 11.77 -11.01
CA VAL A 173 8.75 10.51 -10.24
C VAL A 173 7.34 9.91 -10.13
N VAL A 174 6.65 9.85 -11.26
CA VAL A 174 5.24 9.40 -11.36
C VAL A 174 5.13 8.30 -12.40
N ASP A 175 4.45 7.22 -12.06
CA ASP A 175 4.05 6.18 -12.98
C ASP A 175 2.56 6.27 -13.33
N ARG A 176 2.26 6.09 -14.61
CA ARG A 176 0.90 5.98 -15.14
C ARG A 176 0.70 4.56 -15.62
N VAL A 177 -0.01 3.78 -14.81
CA VAL A 177 -0.30 2.37 -15.09
C VAL A 177 -1.72 2.25 -15.62
N THR A 178 -1.88 1.83 -16.87
CA THR A 178 -3.20 1.53 -17.45
C THR A 178 -3.38 0.02 -17.51
N LYS A 179 -4.39 -0.48 -16.80
CA LYS A 179 -4.81 -1.88 -16.85
C LYS A 179 -6.08 -2.01 -17.66
N THR A 180 -6.08 -2.96 -18.58
CA THR A 180 -7.22 -3.31 -19.41
C THR A 180 -7.51 -4.80 -19.26
N VAL A 181 -8.78 -5.13 -19.05
CA VAL A 181 -9.28 -6.51 -19.07
C VAL A 181 -10.30 -6.63 -20.18
N GLN A 182 -10.08 -7.55 -21.10
CA GLN A 182 -11.04 -7.92 -22.14
C GLN A 182 -11.59 -9.30 -21.83
N THR A 183 -12.85 -9.36 -21.41
CA THR A 183 -13.47 -10.63 -21.01
C THR A 183 -13.77 -11.52 -22.24
N PRO A 184 -13.96 -12.85 -22.05
CA PRO A 184 -14.36 -13.73 -23.14
C PRO A 184 -15.71 -13.35 -23.77
N ALA A 185 -16.57 -12.65 -23.03
CA ALA A 185 -17.86 -12.14 -23.53
C ALA A 185 -17.72 -10.83 -24.34
N GLY A 186 -16.48 -10.33 -24.54
CA GLY A 186 -16.21 -9.10 -25.31
C GLY A 186 -16.31 -7.79 -24.50
N GLU A 187 -16.62 -7.85 -23.20
CA GLU A 187 -16.60 -6.67 -22.34
C GLU A 187 -15.16 -6.17 -22.19
N LYS A 188 -14.95 -4.86 -22.35
CA LYS A 188 -13.65 -4.21 -22.13
C LYS A 188 -13.74 -3.27 -20.94
N LEU A 189 -12.99 -3.57 -19.90
CA LEU A 189 -12.79 -2.73 -18.74
C LEU A 189 -11.41 -2.08 -18.82
N SER A 190 -11.29 -0.79 -18.51
CA SER A 190 -10.00 -0.11 -18.45
C SER A 190 -9.96 0.87 -17.30
N ALA A 191 -8.80 0.97 -16.65
CA ALA A 191 -8.55 1.94 -15.59
C ALA A 191 -7.10 2.38 -15.57
N THR A 192 -6.88 3.68 -15.33
CA THR A 192 -5.54 4.25 -15.17
C THR A 192 -5.29 4.58 -13.70
N PHE A 193 -4.14 4.17 -13.21
CA PHE A 193 -3.62 4.46 -11.88
C PHE A 193 -2.46 5.43 -12.05
N VAL A 194 -2.47 6.52 -11.30
CA VAL A 194 -1.36 7.46 -11.22
C VAL A 194 -0.72 7.27 -9.86
N ILE A 195 0.53 6.80 -9.87
CA ILE A 195 1.27 6.44 -8.66
C ILE A 195 2.48 7.36 -8.57
N ARG A 196 2.61 8.07 -7.47
CA ARG A 196 3.77 8.88 -7.18
C ARG A 196 4.75 8.06 -6.35
N TYR A 197 6.03 8.18 -6.68
CA TYR A 197 7.09 7.54 -5.92
C TYR A 197 8.00 8.59 -5.29
N TYR A 198 8.77 8.18 -4.30
CA TYR A 198 9.69 9.06 -3.59
C TYR A 198 11.04 8.37 -3.47
N LEU A 199 12.11 9.09 -3.80
CA LEU A 199 13.46 8.70 -3.40
C LEU A 199 13.60 8.85 -1.88
N PRO A 200 14.49 8.12 -1.21
CA PRO A 200 14.61 8.14 0.25
C PRO A 200 14.75 9.54 0.85
N PRO A 201 15.55 10.48 0.31
CA PRO A 201 15.62 11.84 0.85
C PRO A 201 14.29 12.60 0.74
N SER A 202 13.57 12.43 -0.37
CA SER A 202 12.27 13.08 -0.58
C SER A 202 11.20 12.49 0.33
N LEU A 203 11.21 11.16 0.52
CA LEU A 203 10.31 10.48 1.46
C LEU A 203 10.57 10.93 2.90
N ALA A 204 11.85 11.06 3.29
CA ALA A 204 12.22 11.55 4.62
C ALA A 204 11.77 13.02 4.85
N ALA A 205 11.88 13.87 3.83
CA ALA A 205 11.39 15.25 3.90
C ALA A 205 9.86 15.30 4.03
N LEU A 206 9.15 14.50 3.25
CA LEU A 206 7.69 14.39 3.29
C LEU A 206 7.21 13.85 4.66
N ALA A 207 7.86 12.81 5.18
CA ALA A 207 7.57 12.24 6.50
C ALA A 207 7.73 13.29 7.61
N ARG A 208 8.84 14.04 7.59
CA ARG A 208 9.09 15.13 8.55
C ARG A 208 8.00 16.20 8.48
N ALA A 209 7.58 16.61 7.29
CA ALA A 209 6.48 17.57 7.11
C ALA A 209 5.13 17.03 7.62
N ALA A 210 5.00 15.73 7.80
CA ALA A 210 3.83 15.06 8.37
C ALA A 210 3.95 14.78 9.88
N GLY A 211 5.07 15.11 10.53
CA GLY A 211 5.30 14.82 11.95
C GLY A 211 5.82 13.41 12.23
N LEU A 212 6.44 12.79 11.22
CA LEU A 212 7.06 11.47 11.31
C LEU A 212 8.58 11.58 11.10
N VAL A 213 9.34 10.70 11.74
CA VAL A 213 10.78 10.56 11.56
C VAL A 213 11.05 9.33 10.71
N PHE A 214 11.86 9.49 9.67
CA PHE A 214 12.36 8.38 8.86
C PHE A 214 13.45 7.65 9.65
N ARG A 215 13.25 6.37 9.95
CA ARG A 215 14.15 5.57 10.78
C ARG A 215 15.00 4.62 9.99
N ARG A 216 14.41 3.92 9.05
CA ARG A 216 15.07 2.83 8.33
C ARG A 216 14.49 2.64 6.93
N LEU A 217 15.34 2.19 6.02
CA LEU A 217 14.97 1.71 4.69
C LEU A 217 15.46 0.28 4.50
N GLU A 218 14.65 -0.57 3.91
CA GLU A 218 15.04 -1.88 3.42
C GLU A 218 14.90 -1.95 1.89
N PRO A 219 15.90 -2.47 1.18
CA PRO A 219 17.20 -2.89 1.72
C PRO A 219 18.04 -1.70 2.19
N ASP A 220 18.83 -1.92 3.25
CA ASP A 220 19.80 -0.95 3.76
C ASP A 220 21.07 -0.98 2.88
N ALA A 221 20.91 -0.53 1.65
CA ALA A 221 21.94 -0.51 0.61
C ALA A 221 21.60 0.58 -0.43
N PRO A 222 22.56 1.04 -1.23
CA PRO A 222 22.29 1.92 -2.35
C PRO A 222 21.25 1.32 -3.31
N LEU A 223 20.28 2.14 -3.71
CA LEU A 223 19.27 1.70 -4.65
C LEU A 223 19.85 1.49 -6.03
N THR A 224 19.59 0.33 -6.60
CA THR A 224 19.99 -0.06 -7.96
C THR A 224 18.76 -0.51 -8.76
N GLU A 225 18.93 -0.72 -10.05
CA GLU A 225 17.87 -1.27 -10.92
C GLU A 225 17.40 -2.67 -10.49
N SER A 226 18.27 -3.42 -9.79
CA SER A 226 17.96 -4.77 -9.28
C SER A 226 17.19 -4.76 -7.96
N THR A 227 17.14 -3.64 -7.26
CA THR A 227 16.33 -3.49 -6.03
C THR A 227 14.84 -3.45 -6.40
N PRO A 228 14.02 -4.46 -6.06
CA PRO A 228 12.64 -4.53 -6.57
C PRO A 228 11.70 -3.51 -5.92
N GLN A 229 11.76 -3.38 -4.61
CA GLN A 229 10.89 -2.51 -3.82
C GLN A 229 11.65 -1.90 -2.64
N LEU A 230 11.06 -0.88 -2.06
CA LEU A 230 11.52 -0.20 -0.86
C LEU A 230 10.54 -0.44 0.27
N ILE A 231 11.06 -0.69 1.46
CA ILE A 231 10.27 -0.76 2.68
C ILE A 231 10.82 0.29 3.64
N ALA A 232 10.02 1.28 3.97
CA ALA A 232 10.42 2.38 4.83
C ALA A 232 9.74 2.27 6.20
N LEU A 233 10.53 2.37 7.27
CA LEU A 233 10.04 2.55 8.62
C LEU A 233 10.04 4.04 8.97
N LEU A 234 8.86 4.55 9.28
CA LEU A 234 8.65 5.88 9.83
C LEU A 234 8.11 5.76 11.25
N GLU A 235 8.42 6.70 12.11
CA GLU A 235 8.00 6.69 13.52
C GLU A 235 7.43 8.04 13.92
N LYS A 236 6.33 8.03 14.68
CA LYS A 236 5.82 9.25 15.29
C LYS A 236 6.75 9.69 16.42
N VAL A 237 7.17 10.95 16.36
CA VAL A 237 8.00 11.56 17.41
C VAL A 237 7.33 11.36 18.76
N GLN A 238 8.13 11.01 19.78
CA GLN A 238 7.66 11.08 21.15
C GLN A 238 7.52 12.55 21.51
N ASP A 239 6.39 12.94 22.07
CA ASP A 239 6.27 14.26 22.68
C ASP A 239 7.20 14.26 23.90
N ASP A 240 8.35 14.91 23.77
CA ASP A 240 9.18 15.22 24.93
C ASP A 240 8.36 16.16 25.82
N GLY A 241 7.77 15.60 26.90
CA GLY A 241 6.92 16.28 27.86
C GLY A 241 7.65 17.36 28.66
#